data_f49f5e4f2d8d67d2d343539ec8b3ae68
#
_entry.id   f49f5e4f2d8d67d2d343539ec8b3ae68
#
_cell.length_a   1.000
_cell.length_b   1.000
_cell.length_c   1.000
_cell.angle_alpha   90.00
_cell.angle_beta   90.00
_cell.angle_gamma   90.00
#
_symmetry.space_group_name_H-M   'P 1'
#
loop_
_entity.id
_entity.type
_entity.pdbx_description
1 polymer ?
#
loop_
_entity_poly.entity_id
_entity_poly.type
_entity_poly.pdbx_seq_one_letter_code
_entity_poly.pdbx_strand_id
1 'polypeptide(L)'
;MKFPTKKTWRQGYVKLMNHSASPETVSRGVAIGLFCAFIIPLGQMALALLLATIFRAAKFPSLLFTWLSNPFTIAIIYPLQCFVGSFLLRQHHTYHEIAGLLKDVIRDPSLETFAGLGTDLILPFFTGGLALGLLAGGVGYVLALFFIHRFRKQKRLKKEERRKWHLKKQK
;
A
#
# COMPACT_ATOMS: atom_id res chain seq x y z
N MET A 1 11.72 18.18 8.29
CA MET A 1 11.38 17.28 7.14
C MET A 1 10.73 18.12 6.05
N LYS A 2 11.34 18.21 4.83
CA LYS A 2 10.75 18.97 3.71
C LYS A 2 9.67 18.12 3.05
N PHE A 3 8.44 18.58 3.04
CA PHE A 3 7.35 17.92 2.31
C PHE A 3 7.69 17.83 0.81
N PRO A 4 7.47 16.68 0.17
CA PRO A 4 7.75 16.53 -1.25
C PRO A 4 6.88 17.47 -2.08
N THR A 5 7.50 18.29 -2.90
CA THR A 5 6.82 19.24 -3.80
C THR A 5 6.05 18.49 -4.89
N LYS A 6 5.04 19.15 -5.53
CA LYS A 6 4.30 18.59 -6.68
C LYS A 6 5.22 18.04 -7.78
N LYS A 7 6.42 18.63 -7.95
CA LYS A 7 7.44 18.18 -8.89
C LYS A 7 8.04 16.83 -8.49
N THR A 8 8.27 16.60 -7.19
CA THR A 8 8.81 15.36 -6.64
C THR A 8 7.80 14.21 -6.77
N TRP A 9 6.52 14.47 -6.48
CA TRP A 9 5.43 13.52 -6.69
C TRP A 9 5.27 13.12 -8.15
N ARG A 10 5.31 14.10 -9.06
CA ARG A 10 5.25 13.85 -10.51
C ARG A 10 6.45 13.05 -11.01
N GLN A 11 7.65 13.32 -10.50
CA GLN A 11 8.85 12.56 -10.85
C GLN A 11 8.78 11.12 -10.33
N GLY A 12 8.32 10.91 -9.10
CA GLY A 12 8.07 9.58 -8.54
C GLY A 12 7.03 8.81 -9.36
N TYR A 13 5.91 9.44 -9.71
CA TYR A 13 4.88 8.87 -10.57
C TYR A 13 5.42 8.49 -11.96
N VAL A 14 6.17 9.39 -12.61
CA VAL A 14 6.79 9.12 -13.92
C VAL A 14 7.82 8.01 -13.83
N LYS A 15 8.61 7.96 -12.77
CA LYS A 15 9.60 6.89 -12.52
C LYS A 15 8.92 5.55 -12.30
N LEU A 16 7.82 5.52 -11.53
CA LEU A 16 7.00 4.34 -11.32
C LEU A 16 6.41 3.81 -12.64
N MET A 17 5.86 4.71 -13.45
CA MET A 17 5.22 4.36 -14.73
C MET A 17 6.22 4.06 -15.85
N ASN A 18 7.44 4.57 -15.77
CA ASN A 18 8.52 4.31 -16.73
C ASN A 18 9.46 3.18 -16.29
N HIS A 19 9.17 2.52 -15.15
CA HIS A 19 9.97 1.38 -14.72
C HIS A 19 10.02 0.36 -15.87
N SER A 20 11.21 -0.12 -16.19
CA SER A 20 11.44 -1.13 -17.24
C SER A 20 10.79 -2.49 -16.90
N ALA A 21 10.33 -2.67 -15.66
CA ALA A 21 9.60 -3.83 -15.22
C ALA A 21 8.24 -3.98 -15.90
N SER A 22 7.75 -5.20 -16.06
CA SER A 22 6.43 -5.46 -16.61
C SER A 22 5.32 -4.81 -15.76
N PRO A 23 4.13 -4.50 -16.34
CA PRO A 23 3.00 -3.99 -15.56
C PRO A 23 2.65 -4.87 -14.37
N GLU A 24 2.71 -6.17 -14.56
CA GLU A 24 2.42 -7.19 -13.55
C GLU A 24 3.40 -7.12 -12.38
N THR A 25 4.70 -6.94 -12.68
CA THR A 25 5.75 -6.82 -11.65
C THR A 25 5.54 -5.58 -10.78
N VAL A 26 5.13 -4.46 -11.40
CA VAL A 26 4.83 -3.22 -10.66
C VAL A 26 3.56 -3.39 -9.83
N SER A 27 2.50 -3.99 -10.40
CA SER A 27 1.23 -4.22 -9.70
C SER A 27 1.38 -5.19 -8.52
N ARG A 28 2.23 -6.23 -8.65
CA ARG A 28 2.60 -7.08 -7.50
C ARG A 28 3.28 -6.28 -6.39
N GLY A 29 4.16 -5.35 -6.74
CA GLY A 29 4.78 -4.46 -5.77
C GLY A 29 3.78 -3.60 -5.03
N VAL A 30 2.80 -3.03 -5.73
CA VAL A 30 1.69 -2.27 -5.13
C VAL A 30 0.88 -3.14 -4.17
N ALA A 31 0.49 -4.35 -4.61
CA ALA A 31 -0.27 -5.29 -3.80
C ALA A 31 0.46 -5.67 -2.50
N ILE A 32 1.74 -6.01 -2.61
CA ILE A 32 2.58 -6.38 -1.46
C ILE A 32 2.74 -5.19 -0.50
N GLY A 33 2.95 -3.98 -1.02
CA GLY A 33 3.06 -2.78 -0.19
C GLY A 33 1.79 -2.50 0.60
N LEU A 34 0.63 -2.57 -0.07
CA LEU A 34 -0.68 -2.41 0.57
C LEU A 34 -0.95 -3.51 1.61
N PHE A 35 -0.66 -4.76 1.28
CA PHE A 35 -0.80 -5.87 2.21
C PHE A 35 0.04 -5.69 3.47
N CYS A 36 1.32 -5.38 3.32
CA CYS A 36 2.22 -5.16 4.45
C CYS A 36 1.81 -3.97 5.34
N ALA A 37 1.18 -2.94 4.74
CA ALA A 37 0.68 -1.79 5.47
C ALA A 37 -0.40 -2.15 6.51
N PHE A 38 -1.11 -3.26 6.34
CA PHE A 38 -2.13 -3.73 7.28
C PHE A 38 -1.64 -4.84 8.23
N ILE A 39 -0.60 -5.61 7.86
CA ILE A 39 -0.21 -6.79 8.65
C ILE A 39 0.65 -6.43 9.85
N ILE A 40 1.66 -5.59 9.66
CA ILE A 40 2.65 -5.32 10.71
C ILE A 40 2.77 -3.81 10.94
N PRO A 41 2.56 -3.35 12.20
CA PRO A 41 2.66 -1.94 12.52
C PRO A 41 4.11 -1.43 12.48
N LEU A 42 5.07 -2.29 12.81
CA LEU A 42 6.49 -1.95 12.86
C LEU A 42 7.27 -2.88 11.90
N GLY A 43 8.25 -2.31 11.18
CA GLY A 43 9.08 -3.09 10.24
C GLY A 43 8.40 -3.50 8.93
N GLN A 44 7.23 -2.97 8.64
CA GLN A 44 6.47 -3.24 7.40
C GLN A 44 7.28 -3.04 6.12
N MET A 45 8.25 -2.11 6.10
CA MET A 45 9.13 -1.88 4.94
C MET A 45 10.09 -3.05 4.71
N ALA A 46 10.64 -3.63 5.78
CA ALA A 46 11.53 -4.78 5.68
C ALA A 46 10.75 -6.00 5.17
N LEU A 47 9.55 -6.26 5.72
CA LEU A 47 8.67 -7.32 5.25
C LEU A 47 8.27 -7.11 3.79
N ALA A 48 7.91 -5.89 3.40
CA ALA A 48 7.55 -5.56 2.02
C ALA A 48 8.70 -5.79 1.04
N LEU A 49 9.94 -5.46 1.41
CA LEU A 49 11.14 -5.75 0.61
C LEU A 49 11.39 -7.25 0.49
N LEU A 50 11.26 -7.98 1.59
CA LEU A 50 11.43 -9.44 1.62
C LEU A 50 10.41 -10.11 0.68
N LEU A 51 9.12 -9.81 0.86
CA LEU A 51 8.06 -10.36 0.02
C LEU A 51 8.20 -9.92 -1.45
N ALA A 52 8.56 -8.64 -1.71
CA ALA A 52 8.80 -8.17 -3.08
C ALA A 52 9.95 -8.93 -3.75
N THR A 53 10.96 -9.35 -2.98
CA THR A 53 12.07 -10.14 -3.50
C THR A 53 11.65 -11.58 -3.79
N ILE A 54 10.94 -12.23 -2.87
CA ILE A 54 10.43 -13.61 -3.02
C ILE A 54 9.47 -13.71 -4.21
N PHE A 55 8.51 -12.79 -4.32
CA PHE A 55 7.50 -12.78 -5.39
C PHE A 55 7.96 -12.09 -6.68
N ARG A 56 9.25 -11.74 -6.79
CA ARG A 56 9.83 -11.04 -7.94
C ARG A 56 9.03 -9.80 -8.35
N ALA A 57 8.57 -9.07 -7.35
CA ALA A 57 7.80 -7.83 -7.51
C ALA A 57 8.72 -6.60 -7.54
N ALA A 58 8.20 -5.47 -8.00
CA ALA A 58 8.95 -4.23 -8.02
C ALA A 58 9.08 -3.67 -6.59
N LYS A 59 10.33 -3.57 -6.09
CA LYS A 59 10.65 -3.15 -4.72
C LYS A 59 10.23 -1.71 -4.43
N PHE A 60 10.43 -0.80 -5.38
CA PHE A 60 10.10 0.61 -5.18
C PHE A 60 8.59 0.85 -4.98
N PRO A 61 7.69 0.32 -5.81
CA PRO A 61 6.25 0.37 -5.55
C PRO A 61 5.86 -0.26 -4.22
N SER A 62 6.46 -1.42 -3.87
CA SER A 62 6.17 -2.08 -2.60
C SER A 62 6.46 -1.16 -1.42
N LEU A 63 7.66 -0.54 -1.36
CA LEU A 63 8.01 0.41 -0.33
C LEU A 63 7.10 1.66 -0.31
N LEU A 64 6.77 2.19 -1.49
CA LEU A 64 5.93 3.39 -1.58
C LEU A 64 4.55 3.16 -0.99
N PHE A 65 3.95 2.00 -1.24
CA PHE A 65 2.59 1.69 -0.80
C PHE A 65 2.51 1.21 0.66
N THR A 66 3.63 0.86 1.31
CA THR A 66 3.64 0.69 2.78
C THR A 66 3.38 2.01 3.52
N TRP A 67 3.62 3.15 2.89
CA TRP A 67 3.35 4.47 3.48
C TRP A 67 1.86 4.79 3.62
N LEU A 68 0.98 3.89 3.21
CA LEU A 68 -0.45 3.99 3.52
C LEU A 68 -0.68 4.06 5.03
N SER A 69 0.06 3.26 5.82
CA SER A 69 0.07 3.36 7.29
C SER A 69 1.07 4.42 7.72
N ASN A 70 0.67 5.67 7.72
CA ASN A 70 1.41 6.77 8.29
C ASN A 70 0.75 7.22 9.62
N PRO A 71 1.40 8.04 10.47
CA PRO A 71 0.85 8.46 11.75
C PRO A 71 -0.56 9.03 11.70
N PHE A 72 -0.94 9.69 10.59
CA PHE A 72 -2.28 10.25 10.42
C PHE A 72 -3.33 9.19 10.08
N THR A 73 -2.96 8.20 9.27
CA THR A 73 -3.88 7.15 8.84
C THR A 73 -3.99 6.01 9.85
N ILE A 74 -2.97 5.77 10.65
CA ILE A 74 -2.95 4.76 11.73
C ILE A 74 -4.12 4.96 12.69
N ALA A 75 -4.42 6.20 13.06
CA ALA A 75 -5.52 6.52 13.96
C ALA A 75 -6.91 6.05 13.45
N ILE A 76 -7.04 5.87 12.14
CA ILE A 76 -8.27 5.38 11.50
C ILE A 76 -8.14 3.89 11.16
N ILE A 77 -7.00 3.49 10.61
CA ILE A 77 -6.76 2.14 10.10
C ILE A 77 -6.75 1.11 11.26
N TYR A 78 -6.09 1.39 12.38
CA TYR A 78 -5.96 0.41 13.46
C TYR A 78 -7.30 0.10 14.16
N PRO A 79 -8.13 1.10 14.54
CA PRO A 79 -9.46 0.81 15.07
C PRO A 79 -10.35 0.07 14.07
N LEU A 80 -10.31 0.45 12.80
CA LEU A 80 -11.07 -0.23 11.75
C LEU A 80 -10.60 -1.68 11.58
N GLN A 81 -9.30 -1.92 11.64
CA GLN A 81 -8.69 -3.24 11.52
C GLN A 81 -9.10 -4.14 12.68
N CYS A 82 -9.00 -3.65 13.93
CA CYS A 82 -9.47 -4.37 15.11
C CYS A 82 -10.98 -4.61 15.06
N PHE A 83 -11.77 -3.64 14.62
CA PHE A 83 -13.22 -3.79 14.50
C PHE A 83 -13.60 -4.88 13.49
N VAL A 84 -12.98 -4.89 12.31
CA VAL A 84 -13.19 -5.94 11.29
C VAL A 84 -12.75 -7.31 11.84
N GLY A 85 -11.61 -7.38 12.53
CA GLY A 85 -11.13 -8.60 13.15
C GLY A 85 -12.04 -9.12 14.26
N SER A 86 -12.52 -8.24 15.14
CA SER A 86 -13.50 -8.58 16.18
C SER A 86 -14.80 -9.11 15.59
N PHE A 87 -15.27 -8.48 14.52
CA PHE A 87 -16.45 -8.96 13.79
C PHE A 87 -16.25 -10.36 13.21
N LEU A 88 -15.10 -10.63 12.59
CA LEU A 88 -14.76 -11.95 12.05
C LEU A 88 -14.63 -13.02 13.15
N LEU A 89 -14.12 -12.64 14.31
CA LEU A 89 -13.95 -13.53 15.47
C LEU A 89 -15.23 -13.65 16.34
N ARG A 90 -16.31 -12.97 15.93
CA ARG A 90 -17.59 -12.92 16.69
C ARG A 90 -17.42 -12.35 18.10
N GLN A 91 -16.48 -11.44 18.29
CA GLN A 91 -16.32 -10.69 19.54
C GLN A 91 -17.22 -9.45 19.53
N HIS A 92 -17.80 -9.11 20.68
CA HIS A 92 -18.73 -7.98 20.82
C HIS A 92 -17.99 -6.71 21.26
N HIS A 93 -16.99 -6.26 20.49
CA HIS A 93 -16.32 -4.99 20.76
C HIS A 93 -16.88 -3.88 19.88
N THR A 94 -17.24 -2.77 20.50
CA THR A 94 -17.69 -1.57 19.79
C THR A 94 -16.48 -0.80 19.25
N TYR A 95 -16.61 -0.15 18.08
CA TYR A 95 -15.54 0.68 17.51
C TYR A 95 -14.98 1.71 18.50
N HIS A 96 -15.85 2.34 19.31
CA HIS A 96 -15.43 3.32 20.32
C HIS A 96 -14.57 2.73 21.43
N GLU A 97 -14.88 1.54 21.90
CA GLU A 97 -14.08 0.83 22.92
C GLU A 97 -12.70 0.49 22.36
N ILE A 98 -12.66 -0.06 21.15
CA ILE A 98 -11.40 -0.38 20.45
C ILE A 98 -10.56 0.88 20.25
N ALA A 99 -11.16 1.97 19.80
CA ALA A 99 -10.45 3.24 19.59
C ALA A 99 -9.90 3.82 20.88
N GLY A 100 -10.59 3.64 22.00
CA GLY A 100 -10.14 4.02 23.32
C GLY A 100 -8.91 3.23 23.80
N LEU A 101 -8.97 1.92 23.65
CA LEU A 101 -7.89 0.99 24.03
C LEU A 101 -6.64 1.15 23.16
N LEU A 102 -6.81 1.50 21.88
CA LEU A 102 -5.70 1.74 20.94
C LEU A 102 -5.07 3.14 21.08
N LYS A 103 -5.61 4.00 21.91
CA LYS A 103 -5.14 5.39 22.03
C LYS A 103 -3.66 5.50 22.41
N ASP A 104 -3.18 4.63 23.27
CA ASP A 104 -1.78 4.61 23.69
C ASP A 104 -0.87 4.10 22.58
N VAL A 105 -1.27 3.08 21.83
CA VAL A 105 -0.55 2.57 20.65
C VAL A 105 -0.52 3.60 19.51
N ILE A 106 -1.58 4.40 19.37
CA ILE A 106 -1.62 5.48 18.35
C ILE A 106 -0.69 6.62 18.74
N ARG A 107 -0.55 6.91 20.04
CA ARG A 107 0.35 7.96 20.53
C ARG A 107 1.82 7.58 20.49
N ASP A 108 2.13 6.35 20.88
CA ASP A 108 3.47 5.80 20.90
C ASP A 108 3.46 4.38 20.31
N PRO A 109 3.64 4.25 19.00
CA PRO A 109 3.62 2.96 18.30
C PRO A 109 4.92 2.18 18.56
N SER A 110 5.07 1.66 19.77
CA SER A 110 6.17 0.79 20.20
C SER A 110 5.71 -0.67 20.32
N LEU A 111 6.67 -1.59 20.38
CA LEU A 111 6.37 -3.02 20.63
C LEU A 111 5.79 -3.23 22.03
N GLU A 112 6.21 -2.42 23.00
CA GLU A 112 5.75 -2.51 24.39
C GLU A 112 4.29 -2.10 24.53
N THR A 113 3.90 -0.97 23.94
CA THR A 113 2.51 -0.49 23.95
C THR A 113 1.60 -1.44 23.17
N PHE A 114 2.12 -2.04 22.09
CA PHE A 114 1.37 -3.02 21.33
C PHE A 114 1.18 -4.33 22.10
N ALA A 115 2.21 -4.84 22.77
CA ALA A 115 2.13 -6.04 23.59
C ALA A 115 1.21 -5.84 24.82
N GLY A 116 1.09 -4.62 25.34
CA GLY A 116 0.19 -4.26 26.43
C GLY A 116 -1.31 -4.34 26.11
N LEU A 117 -1.70 -4.44 24.83
CA LEU A 117 -3.11 -4.56 24.42
C LEU A 117 -3.78 -5.91 24.80
N GLY A 118 -2.97 -6.90 25.19
CA GLY A 118 -3.48 -8.25 25.48
C GLY A 118 -3.95 -9.03 24.27
N THR A 119 -4.26 -10.31 24.49
CA THR A 119 -4.71 -11.22 23.43
C THR A 119 -6.05 -10.81 22.81
N ASP A 120 -6.90 -10.13 23.57
CA ASP A 120 -8.24 -9.74 23.17
C ASP A 120 -8.27 -8.71 22.04
N LEU A 121 -7.20 -7.93 21.89
CA LEU A 121 -7.06 -6.97 20.79
C LEU A 121 -5.98 -7.35 19.77
N ILE A 122 -4.95 -8.07 20.20
CA ILE A 122 -3.89 -8.54 19.28
C ILE A 122 -4.47 -9.49 18.24
N LEU A 123 -5.29 -10.44 18.64
CA LEU A 123 -5.87 -11.42 17.74
C LEU A 123 -6.82 -10.75 16.71
N PRO A 124 -7.79 -9.91 17.09
CA PRO A 124 -8.57 -9.11 16.15
C PRO A 124 -7.72 -8.22 15.25
N PHE A 125 -6.67 -7.59 15.77
CA PHE A 125 -5.79 -6.74 14.99
C PHE A 125 -5.17 -7.52 13.82
N PHE A 126 -4.55 -8.67 14.07
CA PHE A 126 -3.94 -9.48 13.01
C PHE A 126 -4.96 -10.11 12.07
N THR A 127 -6.10 -10.57 12.59
CA THR A 127 -7.17 -11.17 11.78
C THR A 127 -7.78 -10.13 10.85
N GLY A 128 -8.10 -8.95 11.36
CA GLY A 128 -8.62 -7.84 10.55
C GLY A 128 -7.56 -7.29 9.59
N GLY A 129 -6.30 -7.23 10.02
CA GLY A 129 -5.18 -6.85 9.19
C GLY A 129 -4.97 -7.79 8.01
N LEU A 130 -5.07 -9.09 8.24
CA LEU A 130 -5.00 -10.09 7.18
C LEU A 130 -6.16 -9.92 6.18
N ALA A 131 -7.38 -9.80 6.67
CA ALA A 131 -8.57 -9.63 5.82
C ALA A 131 -8.50 -8.34 4.99
N LEU A 132 -8.27 -7.20 5.64
CA LEU A 132 -8.18 -5.89 4.97
C LEU A 132 -6.94 -5.81 4.08
N GLY A 133 -5.82 -6.38 4.50
CA GLY A 133 -4.57 -6.42 3.72
C GLY A 133 -4.71 -7.23 2.43
N LEU A 134 -5.36 -8.41 2.49
CA LEU A 134 -5.64 -9.21 1.30
C LEU A 134 -6.60 -8.48 0.35
N LEU A 135 -7.64 -7.86 0.88
CA LEU A 135 -8.61 -7.11 0.11
C LEU A 135 -7.97 -5.87 -0.54
N ALA A 136 -7.25 -5.08 0.24
CA ALA A 136 -6.54 -3.89 -0.24
C ALA A 136 -5.44 -4.25 -1.25
N GLY A 137 -4.69 -5.32 -1.00
CA GLY A 137 -3.67 -5.84 -1.91
C GLY A 137 -4.26 -6.32 -3.22
N GLY A 138 -5.37 -7.09 -3.18
CA GLY A 138 -6.07 -7.57 -4.38
C GLY A 138 -6.65 -6.44 -5.21
N VAL A 139 -7.38 -5.52 -4.59
CA VAL A 139 -7.94 -4.33 -5.26
C VAL A 139 -6.82 -3.45 -5.81
N GLY A 140 -5.77 -3.21 -5.01
CA GLY A 140 -4.61 -2.44 -5.43
C GLY A 140 -3.87 -3.06 -6.61
N TYR A 141 -3.75 -4.39 -6.66
CA TYR A 141 -3.18 -5.10 -7.81
C TYR A 141 -3.95 -4.82 -9.10
N VAL A 142 -5.27 -5.03 -9.07
CA VAL A 142 -6.15 -4.86 -10.24
C VAL A 142 -6.13 -3.40 -10.72
N LEU A 143 -6.29 -2.45 -9.80
CA LEU A 143 -6.25 -1.02 -10.12
C LEU A 143 -4.90 -0.61 -10.71
N ALA A 144 -3.80 -1.00 -10.08
CA ALA A 144 -2.46 -0.69 -10.57
C ALA A 144 -2.24 -1.27 -11.97
N LEU A 145 -2.63 -2.53 -12.20
CA LEU A 145 -2.51 -3.19 -13.50
C LEU A 145 -3.29 -2.43 -14.57
N PHE A 146 -4.55 -2.08 -14.29
CA PHE A 146 -5.41 -1.33 -15.21
C PHE A 146 -4.81 0.05 -15.57
N PHE A 147 -4.40 0.82 -14.56
CA PHE A 147 -3.82 2.15 -14.76
C PHE A 147 -2.51 2.11 -15.54
N ILE A 148 -1.61 1.15 -15.24
CA ILE A 148 -0.32 1.02 -15.91
C ILE A 148 -0.51 0.61 -17.37
N HIS A 149 -1.40 -0.34 -17.66
CA HIS A 149 -1.72 -0.76 -19.02
C HIS A 149 -2.27 0.40 -19.85
N ARG A 150 -3.27 1.11 -19.31
CA ARG A 150 -3.87 2.29 -19.96
C ARG A 150 -2.85 3.39 -20.26
N PHE A 151 -2.00 3.69 -19.27
CA PHE A 151 -0.95 4.70 -19.42
C PHE A 151 0.10 4.33 -20.47
N ARG A 152 0.56 3.07 -20.49
CA ARG A 152 1.53 2.59 -21.46
C ARG A 152 0.95 2.56 -22.88
N LYS A 153 -0.31 2.18 -23.05
CA LYS A 153 -1.02 2.24 -24.34
C LYS A 153 -1.06 3.67 -24.89
N GLN A 154 -1.45 4.63 -24.07
CA GLN A 154 -1.49 6.04 -24.48
C GLN A 154 -0.10 6.57 -24.88
N LYS A 155 0.96 6.20 -24.16
CA LYS A 155 2.33 6.59 -24.52
C LYS A 155 2.78 6.01 -25.86
N ARG A 156 2.42 4.75 -26.14
CA ARG A 156 2.73 4.10 -27.45
C ARG A 156 2.06 4.85 -28.59
N LEU A 157 0.76 5.12 -28.48
CA LEU A 157 0.00 5.85 -29.50
C LEU A 157 0.59 7.24 -29.77
N LYS A 158 0.87 8.04 -28.74
CA LYS A 158 1.50 9.36 -28.89
C LYS A 158 2.89 9.29 -29.54
N LYS A 159 3.66 8.23 -29.27
CA LYS A 159 4.97 8.02 -29.91
C LYS A 159 4.83 7.70 -31.40
N GLU A 160 3.85 6.89 -31.76
CA GLU A 160 3.55 6.55 -33.15
C GLU A 160 3.06 7.76 -33.96
N GLU A 161 2.18 8.57 -33.37
CA GLU A 161 1.72 9.83 -33.99
C GLU A 161 2.88 10.80 -34.26
N ARG A 162 3.77 10.98 -33.27
CA ARG A 162 4.97 11.82 -33.43
C ARG A 162 5.88 11.29 -34.55
N ARG A 163 6.05 9.95 -34.60
CA ARG A 163 6.89 9.33 -35.65
C ARG A 163 6.28 9.54 -37.05
N LYS A 164 4.97 9.37 -37.19
CA LYS A 164 4.25 9.61 -38.45
C LYS A 164 4.37 11.09 -38.87
N TRP A 165 4.27 12.02 -37.94
CA TRP A 165 4.41 13.43 -38.20
C TRP A 165 5.82 13.81 -38.70
N HIS A 166 6.88 13.27 -38.09
CA HIS A 166 8.26 13.50 -38.55
C HIS A 166 8.50 12.93 -39.95
N LEU A 167 7.97 11.75 -40.27
CA LEU A 167 8.09 11.14 -41.60
C LEU A 167 7.35 11.95 -42.69
N LYS A 168 6.21 12.57 -42.33
CA LYS A 168 5.49 13.48 -43.26
C LYS A 168 6.24 14.78 -43.55
N LYS A 169 7.05 15.26 -42.63
CA LYS A 169 7.84 16.49 -42.82
C LYS A 169 9.11 16.28 -43.64
N GLN A 170 9.54 15.04 -43.84
CA GLN A 170 10.73 14.67 -44.61
C GLN A 170 10.44 14.33 -46.09
N LYS A 171 9.15 14.27 -46.45
CA LYS A 171 8.67 14.21 -47.84
C LYS A 171 8.23 15.59 -48.31
#